data_aff598bc0ee399a6844ea92275917043
#
_entry.id   aff598bc0ee399a6844ea92275917043
#
_cell.length_a   1.000
_cell.length_b   1.000
_cell.length_c   1.000
_cell.angle_alpha   90.00
_cell.angle_beta   90.00
_cell.angle_gamma   90.00
#
_symmetry.space_group_name_H-M   'P 1'
#
loop_
_entity.id
_entity.type
_entity.pdbx_description
1 polymer ?
#
loop_
_entity_poly.entity_id
_entity_poly.type
_entity_poly.pdbx_seq_one_letter_code
_entity_poly.pdbx_strand_id
1 'polypeptide(L)'
;MPEYIHHKPTKAEKEARRAQRAAQQERERAEKIAALPDKVHDIPVIDVSYTAVGKKRVKELRRSFGPQRKAFLQNLAKTQAPLLKALGLSDKAVAEMGKGNAPNGYNVHHKLPLAGGGKNEFSNFILIKNDPYHTDIHKVSDLQICKMQEGETKIVKMPVPDGSIFIPPSEKQRVQAALKQPVLPSVLQKMQLTR
;
A
#
# COMPACT_ATOMS: atom_id res chain seq x y z
N MET A 1 -30.07 46.07 -28.21
CA MET A 1 -29.20 45.01 -27.65
C MET A 1 -28.76 45.48 -26.30
N PRO A 2 -29.07 44.79 -25.16
CA PRO A 2 -28.54 45.22 -23.87
C PRO A 2 -27.06 44.93 -23.82
N GLU A 3 -26.24 45.95 -23.46
CA GLU A 3 -24.82 45.80 -23.22
C GLU A 3 -24.59 44.88 -22.02
N TYR A 4 -23.88 43.77 -22.25
CA TYR A 4 -23.49 42.80 -21.20
C TYR A 4 -22.29 43.40 -20.45
N ILE A 5 -22.55 44.14 -19.35
CA ILE A 5 -21.50 44.69 -18.50
C ILE A 5 -20.81 43.53 -17.77
N HIS A 6 -19.64 43.12 -18.21
CA HIS A 6 -18.80 42.16 -17.53
C HIS A 6 -18.33 42.71 -16.18
N HIS A 7 -19.10 42.42 -15.11
CA HIS A 7 -18.69 42.76 -13.76
C HIS A 7 -17.53 41.88 -13.32
N LYS A 8 -16.35 42.46 -13.11
CA LYS A 8 -15.19 41.73 -12.52
C LYS A 8 -15.44 41.54 -11.03
N PRO A 9 -15.39 40.30 -10.53
CA PRO A 9 -15.69 40.05 -9.13
C PRO A 9 -14.70 40.78 -8.19
N THR A 10 -15.24 41.38 -7.15
CA THR A 10 -14.50 42.07 -6.09
C THR A 10 -13.63 41.10 -5.29
N LYS A 11 -12.69 41.61 -4.49
CA LYS A 11 -11.87 40.81 -3.60
C LYS A 11 -12.74 40.02 -2.61
N ALA A 12 -13.76 40.64 -2.02
CA ALA A 12 -14.69 40.01 -1.08
C ALA A 12 -15.49 38.88 -1.74
N GLU A 13 -16.01 39.06 -2.97
CA GLU A 13 -16.69 38.02 -3.71
C GLU A 13 -15.79 36.82 -4.05
N LYS A 14 -14.51 37.08 -4.39
CA LYS A 14 -13.53 36.02 -4.62
C LYS A 14 -13.25 35.20 -3.33
N GLU A 15 -13.11 35.89 -2.22
CA GLU A 15 -12.90 35.26 -0.92
C GLU A 15 -14.12 34.44 -0.49
N ALA A 16 -15.34 34.97 -0.64
CA ALA A 16 -16.58 34.26 -0.37
C ALA A 16 -16.73 32.99 -1.23
N ARG A 17 -16.45 33.08 -2.54
CA ARG A 17 -16.47 31.90 -3.44
C ARG A 17 -15.41 30.86 -3.05
N ARG A 18 -14.22 31.28 -2.61
CA ARG A 18 -13.17 30.36 -2.11
C ARG A 18 -13.64 29.65 -0.85
N ALA A 19 -14.23 30.38 0.09
CA ALA A 19 -14.77 29.81 1.34
C ALA A 19 -15.89 28.80 1.07
N GLN A 20 -16.83 29.12 0.17
CA GLN A 20 -17.90 28.21 -0.24
C GLN A 20 -17.36 26.93 -0.88
N ARG A 21 -16.40 27.04 -1.81
CA ARG A 21 -15.75 25.89 -2.45
C ARG A 21 -15.01 25.02 -1.43
N ALA A 22 -14.30 25.65 -0.50
CA ALA A 22 -13.59 24.92 0.56
C ALA A 22 -14.56 24.17 1.49
N ALA A 23 -15.68 24.79 1.87
CA ALA A 23 -16.71 24.15 2.69
C ALA A 23 -17.39 22.98 1.95
N GLN A 24 -17.69 23.15 0.66
CA GLN A 24 -18.25 22.07 -0.16
C GLN A 24 -17.28 20.89 -0.29
N GLN A 25 -16.01 21.15 -0.60
CA GLN A 25 -14.98 20.11 -0.69
C GLN A 25 -14.81 19.36 0.63
N GLU A 26 -14.93 20.06 1.77
CA GLU A 26 -14.84 19.41 3.08
C GLU A 26 -16.04 18.51 3.37
N ARG A 27 -17.26 18.94 2.99
CA ARG A 27 -18.47 18.08 3.08
C ARG A 27 -18.34 16.83 2.21
N GLU A 28 -18.00 17.00 0.93
CA GLU A 28 -17.81 15.87 0.01
C GLU A 28 -16.74 14.89 0.50
N ARG A 29 -15.68 15.44 1.11
CA ARG A 29 -14.63 14.63 1.70
C ARG A 29 -15.11 13.86 2.92
N ALA A 30 -15.86 14.51 3.81
CA ALA A 30 -16.46 13.87 4.99
C ALA A 30 -17.42 12.74 4.59
N GLU A 31 -18.25 12.96 3.58
CA GLU A 31 -19.16 11.95 3.03
C GLU A 31 -18.39 10.75 2.46
N LYS A 32 -17.31 10.99 1.70
CA LYS A 32 -16.45 9.91 1.17
C LYS A 32 -15.76 9.13 2.29
N ILE A 33 -15.33 9.80 3.36
CA ILE A 33 -14.74 9.12 4.53
C ILE A 33 -15.78 8.28 5.27
N ALA A 34 -16.99 8.80 5.44
CA ALA A 34 -18.09 8.08 6.07
C ALA A 34 -18.52 6.84 5.26
N ALA A 35 -18.39 6.90 3.94
CA ALA A 35 -18.72 5.81 3.02
C ALA A 35 -17.57 4.83 2.76
N LEU A 36 -16.46 4.92 3.51
CA LEU A 36 -15.35 3.97 3.35
C LEU A 36 -15.80 2.54 3.66
N PRO A 37 -15.43 1.55 2.84
CA PRO A 37 -15.79 0.16 3.07
C PRO A 37 -15.02 -0.42 4.26
N ASP A 38 -15.56 -1.46 4.88
CA ASP A 38 -14.88 -2.20 5.96
C ASP A 38 -13.68 -3.02 5.46
N LYS A 39 -13.60 -3.26 4.15
CA LYS A 39 -12.51 -3.99 3.50
C LYS A 39 -12.21 -3.44 2.12
N VAL A 40 -10.93 -3.46 1.75
CA VAL A 40 -10.44 -3.19 0.39
C VAL A 40 -9.63 -4.40 -0.07
N HIS A 41 -10.08 -5.11 -1.09
CA HIS A 41 -9.47 -6.37 -1.56
C HIS A 41 -9.27 -7.42 -0.44
N ASP A 42 -10.27 -7.61 0.41
CA ASP A 42 -10.23 -8.42 1.63
C ASP A 42 -9.26 -7.92 2.72
N ILE A 43 -8.55 -6.81 2.50
CA ILE A 43 -7.73 -6.17 3.53
C ILE A 43 -8.68 -5.40 4.46
N PRO A 44 -8.67 -5.69 5.77
CA PRO A 44 -9.51 -4.97 6.72
C PRO A 44 -9.11 -3.51 6.78
N VAL A 45 -10.12 -2.62 6.79
CA VAL A 45 -9.97 -1.19 7.03
C VAL A 45 -10.18 -0.95 8.52
N ILE A 46 -9.12 -0.60 9.22
CA ILE A 46 -9.12 -0.44 10.67
C ILE A 46 -8.75 0.97 11.09
N ASP A 47 -9.11 1.33 12.30
CA ASP A 47 -8.74 2.60 12.92
C ASP A 47 -7.27 2.55 13.36
N VAL A 48 -6.47 3.49 12.86
CA VAL A 48 -5.04 3.59 13.13
C VAL A 48 -4.71 4.98 13.63
N SER A 49 -3.92 5.06 14.70
CA SER A 49 -3.36 6.34 15.15
C SER A 49 -2.30 6.79 14.15
N TYR A 50 -2.56 7.89 13.45
CA TYR A 50 -1.70 8.47 12.45
C TYR A 50 -1.18 9.82 12.94
N THR A 51 0.14 9.91 13.14
CA THR A 51 0.80 11.17 13.52
C THR A 51 1.57 11.71 12.31
N ALA A 52 1.18 12.88 11.82
CA ALA A 52 1.80 13.48 10.65
C ALA A 52 3.26 13.84 10.91
N VAL A 53 4.17 13.14 10.23
CA VAL A 53 5.62 13.36 10.34
C VAL A 53 6.08 14.41 9.32
N GLY A 54 6.91 15.33 9.77
CA GLY A 54 7.44 16.39 8.93
C GLY A 54 8.23 15.91 7.71
N LYS A 55 8.13 16.65 6.61
CA LYS A 55 8.73 16.30 5.31
C LYS A 55 10.24 16.00 5.40
N LYS A 56 10.98 16.76 6.22
CA LYS A 56 12.42 16.55 6.43
C LYS A 56 12.69 15.17 7.02
N ARG A 57 11.97 14.81 8.09
CA ARG A 57 12.09 13.52 8.76
C ARG A 57 11.67 12.35 7.86
N VAL A 58 10.56 12.50 7.12
CA VAL A 58 10.13 11.50 6.13
C VAL A 58 11.21 11.25 5.07
N LYS A 59 11.89 12.30 4.60
CA LYS A 59 13.00 12.18 3.64
C LYS A 59 14.17 11.40 4.21
N GLU A 60 14.53 11.61 5.47
CA GLU A 60 15.55 10.85 6.19
C GLU A 60 15.17 9.37 6.31
N LEU A 61 13.93 9.09 6.76
CA LEU A 61 13.40 7.72 6.87
C LEU A 61 13.38 7.00 5.52
N ARG A 62 13.03 7.69 4.42
CA ARG A 62 13.09 7.12 3.07
C ARG A 62 14.51 6.76 2.63
N ARG A 63 15.53 7.54 3.03
CA ARG A 63 16.93 7.21 2.75
C ARG A 63 17.37 5.93 3.48
N SER A 64 16.95 5.74 4.73
CA SER A 64 17.25 4.55 5.51
C SER A 64 16.41 3.33 5.12
N PHE A 65 15.35 3.50 4.32
CA PHE A 65 14.49 2.39 3.89
C PHE A 65 15.20 1.43 2.91
N GLY A 66 16.06 1.91 2.03
CA GLY A 66 16.72 1.09 1.01
C GLY A 66 17.39 -0.17 1.55
N PRO A 67 18.31 -0.07 2.51
CA PRO A 67 18.94 -1.23 3.14
C PRO A 67 17.94 -2.17 3.83
N GLN A 68 16.96 -1.63 4.55
CA GLN A 68 15.94 -2.43 5.25
C GLN A 68 15.03 -3.17 4.27
N ARG A 69 14.61 -2.51 3.19
CA ARG A 69 13.86 -3.13 2.09
C ARG A 69 14.63 -4.29 1.45
N LYS A 70 15.93 -4.09 1.20
CA LYS A 70 16.81 -5.14 0.66
C LYS A 70 16.85 -6.34 1.60
N ALA A 71 17.12 -6.12 2.88
CA ALA A 71 17.17 -7.17 3.90
C ALA A 71 15.82 -7.90 4.04
N PHE A 72 14.71 -7.18 3.99
CA PHE A 72 13.36 -7.77 4.02
C PHE A 72 13.12 -8.70 2.82
N LEU A 73 13.44 -8.28 1.60
CA LEU A 73 13.30 -9.11 0.40
C LEU A 73 14.17 -10.36 0.47
N GLN A 74 15.42 -10.24 0.94
CA GLN A 74 16.33 -11.36 1.16
C GLN A 74 15.77 -12.35 2.19
N ASN A 75 15.21 -11.83 3.28
CA ASN A 75 14.56 -12.66 4.29
C ASN A 75 13.36 -13.43 3.72
N LEU A 76 12.48 -12.76 2.94
CA LEU A 76 11.36 -13.43 2.28
C LEU A 76 11.82 -14.53 1.32
N ALA A 77 12.83 -14.26 0.49
CA ALA A 77 13.38 -15.25 -0.42
C ALA A 77 13.93 -16.49 0.30
N LYS A 78 14.54 -16.28 1.48
CA LYS A 78 15.09 -17.37 2.30
C LYS A 78 14.02 -18.17 3.04
N THR A 79 13.04 -17.48 3.63
CA THR A 79 12.09 -18.10 4.59
C THR A 79 10.73 -18.44 3.98
N GLN A 80 10.36 -17.79 2.86
CA GLN A 80 9.03 -17.87 2.24
C GLN A 80 9.06 -18.31 0.76
N ALA A 81 10.17 -18.92 0.30
CA ALA A 81 10.31 -19.34 -1.10
C ALA A 81 9.14 -20.21 -1.60
N PRO A 82 8.61 -21.20 -0.83
CA PRO A 82 7.46 -21.99 -1.26
C PRO A 82 6.21 -21.12 -1.51
N LEU A 83 5.93 -20.15 -0.63
CA LEU A 83 4.80 -19.25 -0.78
C LEU A 83 4.98 -18.32 -2.00
N LEU A 84 6.17 -17.78 -2.21
CA LEU A 84 6.48 -16.94 -3.35
C LEU A 84 6.27 -17.69 -4.68
N LYS A 85 6.70 -18.96 -4.74
CA LYS A 85 6.45 -19.84 -5.90
C LYS A 85 4.97 -20.17 -6.08
N ALA A 86 4.26 -20.44 -5.00
CA ALA A 86 2.81 -20.66 -5.03
C ALA A 86 2.05 -19.43 -5.53
N LEU A 87 2.57 -18.20 -5.29
CA LEU A 87 2.08 -16.95 -5.87
C LEU A 87 2.43 -16.78 -7.36
N GLY A 88 3.17 -17.73 -7.96
CA GLY A 88 3.54 -17.70 -9.38
C GLY A 88 4.86 -16.99 -9.67
N LEU A 89 5.67 -16.65 -8.65
CA LEU A 89 7.00 -16.14 -8.90
C LEU A 89 7.93 -17.25 -9.39
N SER A 90 8.67 -16.98 -10.47
CA SER A 90 9.67 -17.92 -11.00
C SER A 90 10.87 -18.07 -10.08
N ASP A 91 11.62 -19.17 -10.22
CA ASP A 91 12.89 -19.37 -9.48
C ASP A 91 13.86 -18.22 -9.68
N LYS A 92 13.93 -17.66 -10.89
CA LYS A 92 14.72 -16.47 -11.20
C LYS A 92 14.27 -15.25 -10.39
N ALA A 93 12.96 -15.01 -10.27
CA ALA A 93 12.42 -13.89 -9.49
C ALA A 93 12.73 -14.04 -7.99
N VAL A 94 12.60 -15.26 -7.45
CA VAL A 94 12.96 -15.54 -6.05
C VAL A 94 14.46 -15.38 -5.82
N ALA A 95 15.30 -15.82 -6.77
CA ALA A 95 16.74 -15.62 -6.67
C ALA A 95 17.13 -14.12 -6.70
N GLU A 96 16.47 -13.30 -7.53
CA GLU A 96 16.67 -11.86 -7.54
C GLU A 96 16.20 -11.20 -6.22
N MET A 97 15.13 -11.69 -5.60
CA MET A 97 14.75 -11.26 -4.25
C MET A 97 15.84 -11.59 -3.21
N GLY A 98 16.53 -12.72 -3.36
CA GLY A 98 17.71 -13.08 -2.57
C GLY A 98 18.87 -12.11 -2.70
N LYS A 99 18.94 -11.33 -3.80
CA LYS A 99 19.88 -10.21 -3.98
C LYS A 99 19.32 -8.88 -3.45
N GLY A 100 18.03 -8.84 -3.07
CA GLY A 100 17.32 -7.66 -2.56
C GLY A 100 16.56 -6.87 -3.61
N ASN A 101 16.33 -7.46 -4.80
CA ASN A 101 15.53 -6.86 -5.87
C ASN A 101 14.06 -7.28 -5.73
N ALA A 102 13.12 -6.32 -5.83
CA ALA A 102 11.70 -6.66 -5.82
C ALA A 102 11.31 -7.34 -7.14
N PRO A 103 10.40 -8.33 -7.11
CA PRO A 103 9.85 -8.93 -8.29
C PRO A 103 9.11 -7.90 -9.14
N ASN A 104 9.07 -8.12 -10.45
CA ASN A 104 8.34 -7.24 -11.35
C ASN A 104 6.85 -7.18 -10.97
N GLY A 105 6.27 -5.97 -10.95
CA GLY A 105 4.88 -5.76 -10.54
C GLY A 105 4.63 -5.80 -9.02
N TYR A 106 5.68 -5.94 -8.19
CA TYR A 106 5.56 -5.92 -6.73
C TYR A 106 6.32 -4.77 -6.10
N ASN A 107 5.85 -4.36 -4.93
CA ASN A 107 6.52 -3.37 -4.09
C ASN A 107 6.59 -3.84 -2.62
N VAL A 108 7.54 -3.27 -1.87
CA VAL A 108 7.54 -3.38 -0.40
C VAL A 108 6.84 -2.15 0.13
N HIS A 109 5.67 -2.36 0.72
CA HIS A 109 4.79 -1.33 1.26
C HIS A 109 4.94 -1.26 2.78
N HIS A 110 4.86 -0.05 3.35
CA HIS A 110 4.74 0.17 4.79
C HIS A 110 3.27 0.08 5.20
N LYS A 111 2.90 -0.86 6.07
CA LYS A 111 1.52 -0.98 6.60
C LYS A 111 1.06 0.31 7.25
N LEU A 112 1.89 0.91 8.12
CA LEU A 112 1.76 2.30 8.56
C LEU A 112 2.79 3.14 7.80
N PRO A 113 2.38 4.12 6.98
CA PRO A 113 3.28 4.95 6.20
C PRO A 113 4.30 5.71 7.07
N LEU A 114 5.50 5.93 6.54
CA LEU A 114 6.53 6.74 7.22
C LEU A 114 6.03 8.15 7.54
N ALA A 115 5.18 8.71 6.69
CA ALA A 115 4.55 10.02 6.91
C ALA A 115 3.52 9.99 8.06
N GLY A 116 3.08 8.83 8.49
CA GLY A 116 2.13 8.61 9.59
C GLY A 116 2.77 8.10 10.88
N GLY A 117 4.10 8.13 10.98
CA GLY A 117 4.83 7.63 12.13
C GLY A 117 5.29 6.18 12.02
N GLY A 118 5.08 5.53 10.87
CA GLY A 118 5.58 4.19 10.61
C GLY A 118 7.11 4.10 10.65
N LYS A 119 7.60 2.89 10.93
CA LYS A 119 9.04 2.62 11.06
C LYS A 119 9.54 1.72 9.94
N ASN A 120 10.85 1.75 9.69
CA ASN A 120 11.54 0.85 8.77
C ASN A 120 11.88 -0.48 9.47
N GLU A 121 10.84 -1.22 9.85
CA GLU A 121 10.92 -2.52 10.55
C GLU A 121 10.17 -3.58 9.75
N PHE A 122 10.60 -4.84 9.81
CA PHE A 122 9.97 -5.95 9.06
C PHE A 122 8.51 -6.17 9.44
N SER A 123 8.13 -5.92 10.68
CA SER A 123 6.74 -5.95 11.16
C SER A 123 5.82 -4.98 10.44
N ASN A 124 6.38 -3.84 9.97
CA ASN A 124 5.69 -2.80 9.23
C ASN A 124 5.80 -2.96 7.70
N PHE A 125 6.48 -3.98 7.20
CA PHE A 125 6.64 -4.21 5.77
C PHE A 125 5.73 -5.32 5.27
N ILE A 126 5.30 -5.18 4.02
CA ILE A 126 4.61 -6.24 3.28
C ILE A 126 5.00 -6.18 1.80
N LEU A 127 5.24 -7.35 1.20
CA LEU A 127 5.36 -7.49 -0.25
C LEU A 127 3.97 -7.54 -0.85
N ILE A 128 3.65 -6.62 -1.74
CA ILE A 128 2.32 -6.48 -2.35
C ILE A 128 2.42 -6.18 -3.84
N LYS A 129 1.48 -6.66 -4.65
CA LYS A 129 1.36 -6.27 -6.06
C LYS A 129 0.99 -4.79 -6.17
N ASN A 130 1.59 -4.09 -7.15
CA ASN A 130 1.35 -2.68 -7.37
C ASN A 130 -0.12 -2.40 -7.69
N ASP A 131 -0.63 -3.00 -8.75
CA ASP A 131 -1.98 -2.78 -9.21
C ASP A 131 -2.84 -4.05 -9.05
N PRO A 132 -4.06 -3.87 -8.60
CA PRO A 132 -4.69 -2.65 -8.07
C PRO A 132 -4.39 -2.40 -6.58
N TYR A 133 -3.79 -3.37 -5.89
CA TYR A 133 -3.80 -3.50 -4.43
C TYR A 133 -3.07 -2.37 -3.71
N HIS A 134 -1.79 -2.12 -4.06
CA HIS A 134 -1.00 -1.04 -3.45
C HIS A 134 -1.60 0.34 -3.75
N THR A 135 -2.08 0.53 -4.97
CA THR A 135 -2.71 1.80 -5.40
C THR A 135 -4.00 2.07 -4.63
N ASP A 136 -4.85 1.06 -4.42
CA ASP A 136 -6.14 1.24 -3.76
C ASP A 136 -6.01 1.43 -2.25
N ILE A 137 -5.00 0.84 -1.60
CA ILE A 137 -4.67 1.13 -0.20
C ILE A 137 -4.41 2.64 -0.01
N HIS A 138 -3.63 3.25 -0.90
CA HIS A 138 -3.31 4.67 -0.81
C HIS A 138 -4.53 5.57 -1.00
N LYS A 139 -5.46 5.24 -1.91
CA LYS A 139 -6.67 6.03 -2.14
C LYS A 139 -7.52 6.20 -0.88
N VAL A 140 -7.57 5.18 -0.02
CA VAL A 140 -8.33 5.23 1.24
C VAL A 140 -7.68 6.16 2.25
N SER A 141 -6.37 6.04 2.45
CA SER A 141 -5.65 6.83 3.46
C SER A 141 -5.45 8.29 3.03
N ASP A 142 -5.08 8.53 1.77
CA ASP A 142 -4.73 9.86 1.29
C ASP A 142 -5.89 10.85 1.42
N LEU A 143 -7.13 10.38 1.23
CA LEU A 143 -8.33 11.16 1.44
C LEU A 143 -8.42 11.78 2.84
N GLN A 144 -7.91 11.08 3.86
CA GLN A 144 -8.05 11.46 5.27
C GLN A 144 -6.87 12.31 5.78
N ILE A 145 -5.68 12.16 5.20
CA ILE A 145 -4.43 12.74 5.70
C ILE A 145 -3.94 13.97 4.92
N CYS A 146 -4.51 14.27 3.75
CA CYS A 146 -4.00 15.27 2.81
C CYS A 146 -3.88 16.71 3.38
N LYS A 147 -4.59 17.03 4.48
CA LYS A 147 -4.57 18.36 5.12
C LYS A 147 -3.94 18.36 6.51
N MET A 148 -3.37 17.23 6.95
CA MET A 148 -2.76 17.15 8.28
C MET A 148 -1.51 18.02 8.38
N GLN A 149 -1.37 18.69 9.51
CA GLN A 149 -0.19 19.48 9.87
C GLN A 149 0.85 18.59 10.56
N GLU A 150 2.13 18.95 10.45
CA GLU A 150 3.21 18.25 11.14
C GLU A 150 2.95 18.21 12.65
N GLY A 151 3.09 17.02 13.26
CA GLY A 151 2.81 16.75 14.67
C GLY A 151 1.33 16.49 14.99
N GLU A 152 0.41 16.74 14.07
CA GLU A 152 -1.00 16.44 14.26
C GLU A 152 -1.23 14.93 14.31
N THR A 153 -2.02 14.47 15.29
CA THR A 153 -2.42 13.05 15.44
C THR A 153 -3.92 12.92 15.27
N LYS A 154 -4.32 11.97 14.41
CA LYS A 154 -5.73 11.61 14.18
C LYS A 154 -5.90 10.10 14.12
N ILE A 155 -7.10 9.64 14.43
CA ILE A 155 -7.52 8.29 14.06
C ILE A 155 -7.92 8.31 12.59
N VAL A 156 -7.30 7.45 11.80
CA VAL A 156 -7.46 7.33 10.35
C VAL A 156 -7.85 5.91 10.01
N LYS A 157 -8.89 5.73 9.22
CA LYS A 157 -9.27 4.42 8.67
C LYS A 157 -8.28 4.02 7.58
N MET A 158 -7.58 2.90 7.78
CA MET A 158 -6.57 2.44 6.82
C MET A 158 -6.74 0.96 6.51
N PRO A 159 -6.58 0.56 5.24
CA PRO A 159 -6.42 -0.85 4.89
C PRO A 159 -5.05 -1.34 5.41
N VAL A 160 -5.08 -2.25 6.38
CA VAL A 160 -3.85 -2.80 6.97
C VAL A 160 -3.78 -4.30 6.66
N PRO A 161 -2.95 -4.71 5.68
CA PRO A 161 -2.82 -6.11 5.33
C PRO A 161 -2.02 -6.89 6.38
N ASP A 162 -2.42 -8.14 6.62
CA ASP A 162 -1.72 -9.05 7.51
C ASP A 162 -0.51 -9.71 6.86
N GLY A 163 0.40 -10.21 7.72
CA GLY A 163 1.56 -10.98 7.29
C GLY A 163 2.66 -10.14 6.65
N SER A 164 3.57 -10.80 5.97
CA SER A 164 4.72 -10.21 5.27
C SER A 164 4.58 -10.25 3.73
N ILE A 165 3.64 -11.05 3.22
CA ILE A 165 3.32 -11.18 1.80
C ILE A 165 1.80 -11.10 1.64
N PHE A 166 1.33 -10.17 0.82
CA PHE A 166 -0.09 -10.08 0.49
C PHE A 166 -0.47 -11.12 -0.57
N ILE A 167 -1.47 -11.94 -0.24
CA ILE A 167 -2.05 -12.93 -1.16
C ILE A 167 -3.36 -12.35 -1.69
N PRO A 168 -3.46 -12.06 -3.00
CA PRO A 168 -4.71 -11.58 -3.58
C PRO A 168 -5.88 -12.53 -3.32
N PRO A 169 -7.11 -12.02 -3.07
CA PRO A 169 -8.27 -12.85 -2.80
C PRO A 169 -8.51 -13.93 -3.86
N SER A 170 -8.37 -13.56 -5.13
CA SER A 170 -8.51 -14.48 -6.27
C SER A 170 -7.45 -15.58 -6.35
N GLU A 171 -6.34 -15.43 -5.62
CA GLU A 171 -5.22 -16.38 -5.63
C GLU A 171 -5.17 -17.26 -4.37
N LYS A 172 -5.96 -16.94 -3.33
CA LYS A 172 -5.92 -17.64 -2.03
C LYS A 172 -6.09 -19.15 -2.14
N GLN A 173 -7.10 -19.62 -2.87
CA GLN A 173 -7.38 -21.04 -3.03
C GLN A 173 -6.25 -21.77 -3.76
N ARG A 174 -5.75 -21.18 -4.87
CA ARG A 174 -4.64 -21.72 -5.65
C ARG A 174 -3.36 -21.83 -4.83
N VAL A 175 -3.04 -20.77 -4.08
CA VAL A 175 -1.86 -20.71 -3.21
C VAL A 175 -1.96 -21.77 -2.10
N GLN A 176 -3.11 -21.88 -1.43
CA GLN A 176 -3.32 -22.89 -0.41
C GLN A 176 -3.20 -24.34 -0.94
N ALA A 177 -3.75 -24.60 -2.12
CA ALA A 177 -3.63 -25.89 -2.78
C ALA A 177 -2.17 -26.23 -3.11
N ALA A 178 -1.42 -25.26 -3.65
CA ALA A 178 -0.01 -25.44 -3.98
C ALA A 178 0.86 -25.72 -2.76
N LEU A 179 0.58 -25.08 -1.63
CA LEU A 179 1.33 -25.29 -0.37
C LEU A 179 1.03 -26.62 0.31
N LYS A 180 -0.13 -27.24 0.03
CA LYS A 180 -0.49 -28.56 0.56
C LYS A 180 0.13 -29.72 -0.23
N GLN A 181 0.60 -29.48 -1.45
CA GLN A 181 1.25 -30.52 -2.24
C GLN A 181 2.63 -30.84 -1.66
N PRO A 182 2.95 -32.12 -1.41
CA PRO A 182 4.31 -32.49 -1.00
C PRO A 182 5.28 -32.09 -2.10
N VAL A 183 6.36 -31.41 -1.73
CA VAL A 183 7.47 -31.11 -2.65
C VAL A 183 8.13 -32.42 -3.00
N LEU A 184 7.79 -33.02 -4.14
CA LEU A 184 8.49 -34.19 -4.66
C LEU A 184 9.96 -33.80 -4.90
N PRO A 185 10.94 -34.52 -4.35
CA PRO A 185 12.35 -34.27 -4.64
C PRO A 185 12.56 -34.31 -6.15
N SER A 186 13.30 -33.35 -6.67
CA SER A 186 13.57 -33.18 -8.13
C SER A 186 14.15 -34.44 -8.81
N VAL A 187 14.69 -35.38 -8.05
CA VAL A 187 15.20 -36.67 -8.51
C VAL A 187 14.05 -37.63 -8.93
N LEU A 188 12.91 -37.61 -8.22
CA LEU A 188 11.76 -38.47 -8.57
C LEU A 188 10.99 -37.96 -9.79
N GLN A 189 10.98 -36.65 -10.04
CA GLN A 189 10.36 -36.05 -11.22
C GLN A 189 11.09 -36.42 -12.51
N LYS A 190 12.42 -36.59 -12.48
CA LYS A 190 13.21 -37.04 -13.66
C LYS A 190 13.00 -38.50 -13.99
N MET A 191 12.66 -39.33 -13.02
CA MET A 191 12.43 -40.78 -13.25
C MET A 191 11.04 -41.11 -13.82
N GLN A 192 10.07 -40.21 -13.71
CA GLN A 192 8.71 -40.41 -14.23
C GLN A 192 8.56 -39.97 -15.72
N LEU A 193 9.50 -39.20 -16.25
CA LEU A 193 9.51 -38.73 -17.64
C LEU A 193 10.26 -39.68 -18.60
N THR A 194 10.79 -40.79 -18.09
CA THR A 194 11.55 -41.81 -18.90
C THR A 194 10.87 -43.19 -18.91
N ARG A 195 9.54 -43.21 -18.74
CA ARG A 195 8.73 -44.43 -19.00
C ARG A 195 7.73 -44.18 -20.11
#